data_ce0729c7adfb1903b7ddfeb5d9302ae3
#
_entry.id   ce0729c7adfb1903b7ddfeb5d9302ae3
#
_cell.length_a   1.000
_cell.length_b   1.000
_cell.length_c   1.000
_cell.angle_alpha   90.00
_cell.angle_beta   90.00
_cell.angle_gamma   90.00
#
_symmetry.space_group_name_H-M   'P 1'
#
loop_
_entity.id
_entity.type
_entity.pdbx_description
1 polymer ?
#
loop_
_entity_poly.entity_id
_entity_poly.type
_entity_poly.pdbx_seq_one_letter_code
_entity_poly.pdbx_strand_id
1 'polypeptide(L)'
;MTLEEIRNKALEMAEPEFKKFEPIALANTKKVLEAFKECQVSDYHFTGTTGYGYNDVGREKLDEVFAYVFKGEKAIVRPHFVSGTHALATTLISLMGNGSKGTEFIYAVGAPYDTMQSVIGASREVRGSLVEKGFTYTEVPLKDNTYDVEAIANAVNDNTRVVVIQRSRGYSTREPLSIADIKIIVDAVKAKNSNTICFVDNCYGEFTELQEPLEAGADIMAGSLIKNAGGGLAPTGGYIVGREDLVEDAAYQLTAPGLGDHMGSYAPGYRLFFQGLFMAPHVVLQALKGAVYTAAVGELLGYDVFPKVNAERYDLIQAINLKNGEEMEHFCVGMQAYSPVDAHVHPIPGDMPGYEDKIIMAGGTFVQGSSIELSADGPVRPPYTIFMQGGLVFEHSMLGILGAAEELLKHR
;
A
#
# COMPACT_ATOMS: atom_id res chain seq x y z
N MET A 1 31.54 -2.52 15.61
CA MET A 1 31.49 -3.51 14.51
C MET A 1 31.90 -2.80 13.23
N THR A 2 32.64 -3.47 12.36
CA THR A 2 32.88 -3.00 10.99
C THR A 2 31.63 -3.16 10.16
N LEU A 3 31.54 -2.47 9.03
CA LEU A 3 30.39 -2.60 8.10
C LEU A 3 30.23 -4.03 7.56
N GLU A 4 31.36 -4.72 7.34
CA GLU A 4 31.36 -6.12 6.92
C GLU A 4 30.85 -7.08 8.01
N GLU A 5 31.20 -6.84 9.26
CA GLU A 5 30.66 -7.60 10.40
C GLU A 5 29.17 -7.37 10.56
N ILE A 6 28.67 -6.12 10.37
CA ILE A 6 27.24 -5.79 10.39
C ILE A 6 26.52 -6.55 9.27
N ARG A 7 27.05 -6.49 8.03
CA ARG A 7 26.46 -7.19 6.87
C ARG A 7 26.31 -8.69 7.14
N ASN A 8 27.36 -9.33 7.61
CA ASN A 8 27.39 -10.78 7.77
C ASN A 8 26.45 -11.23 8.91
N LYS A 9 26.47 -10.52 10.04
CA LYS A 9 25.57 -10.81 11.16
C LYS A 9 24.10 -10.53 10.82
N ALA A 10 23.82 -9.44 10.11
CA ALA A 10 22.46 -9.13 9.68
C ALA A 10 21.89 -10.19 8.72
N LEU A 11 22.71 -10.73 7.81
CA LEU A 11 22.33 -11.85 6.95
C LEU A 11 22.04 -13.11 7.78
N GLU A 12 22.91 -13.46 8.73
CA GLU A 12 22.72 -14.61 9.62
C GLU A 12 21.41 -14.52 10.40
N MET A 13 21.06 -13.32 10.87
CA MET A 13 19.79 -13.06 11.58
C MET A 13 18.58 -13.15 10.64
N ALA A 14 18.70 -12.69 9.40
CA ALA A 14 17.59 -12.53 8.46
C ALA A 14 17.26 -13.81 7.66
N GLU A 15 18.27 -14.63 7.31
CA GLU A 15 18.12 -15.81 6.45
C GLU A 15 17.04 -16.82 6.91
N PRO A 16 16.86 -17.12 8.21
CA PRO A 16 15.78 -17.99 8.65
C PRO A 16 14.38 -17.47 8.30
N GLU A 17 14.19 -16.15 8.33
CA GLU A 17 12.93 -15.49 8.03
C GLU A 17 12.62 -15.50 6.52
N PHE A 18 13.63 -15.39 5.66
CA PHE A 18 13.48 -15.44 4.20
C PHE A 18 12.76 -16.69 3.73
N LYS A 19 13.05 -17.83 4.35
CA LYS A 19 12.44 -19.12 4.01
C LYS A 19 10.93 -19.18 4.27
N LYS A 20 10.42 -18.34 5.17
CA LYS A 20 8.98 -18.27 5.46
C LYS A 20 8.20 -17.64 4.30
N PHE A 21 8.80 -16.70 3.56
CA PHE A 21 8.14 -15.98 2.47
C PHE A 21 8.19 -16.73 1.13
N GLU A 22 9.16 -17.62 0.92
CA GLU A 22 9.34 -18.33 -0.35
C GLU A 22 8.10 -19.16 -0.76
N PRO A 23 7.45 -19.93 0.13
CA PRO A 23 6.22 -20.64 -0.19
C PRO A 23 5.06 -19.71 -0.53
N ILE A 24 4.98 -18.54 0.11
CA ILE A 24 3.94 -17.52 -0.14
C ILE A 24 4.13 -16.96 -1.56
N ALA A 25 5.35 -16.59 -1.92
CA ALA A 25 5.66 -16.09 -3.24
C ALA A 25 5.37 -17.13 -4.34
N LEU A 26 5.71 -18.40 -4.10
CA LEU A 26 5.40 -19.50 -5.04
C LEU A 26 3.89 -19.66 -5.23
N ALA A 27 3.11 -19.65 -4.15
CA ALA A 27 1.66 -19.80 -4.22
C ALA A 27 1.01 -18.62 -4.93
N ASN A 28 1.44 -17.39 -4.66
CA ASN A 28 0.93 -16.19 -5.33
C ASN A 28 1.35 -16.13 -6.81
N THR A 29 2.57 -16.56 -7.16
CA THR A 29 2.98 -16.69 -8.57
C THR A 29 2.08 -17.68 -9.30
N LYS A 30 1.77 -18.82 -8.68
CA LYS A 30 0.84 -19.80 -9.23
C LYS A 30 -0.54 -19.19 -9.44
N LYS A 31 -1.07 -18.46 -8.43
CA LYS A 31 -2.37 -17.76 -8.52
C LYS A 31 -2.43 -16.79 -9.72
N VAL A 32 -1.38 -16.00 -9.92
CA VAL A 32 -1.30 -15.08 -11.08
C VAL A 32 -1.24 -15.83 -12.41
N LEU A 33 -0.44 -16.90 -12.50
CA LEU A 33 -0.37 -17.72 -13.73
C LEU A 33 -1.70 -18.41 -14.05
N GLU A 34 -2.41 -18.89 -13.02
CA GLU A 34 -3.76 -19.45 -13.18
C GLU A 34 -4.73 -18.38 -13.70
N ALA A 35 -4.70 -17.15 -13.13
CA ALA A 35 -5.52 -16.05 -13.62
C ALA A 35 -5.24 -15.73 -15.10
N PHE A 36 -3.97 -15.65 -15.50
CA PHE A 36 -3.59 -15.39 -16.90
C PHE A 36 -4.10 -16.47 -17.85
N LYS A 37 -4.05 -17.74 -17.42
CA LYS A 37 -4.55 -18.87 -18.18
C LYS A 37 -6.07 -18.87 -18.28
N GLU A 38 -6.78 -18.75 -17.16
CA GLU A 38 -8.25 -18.82 -17.12
C GLU A 38 -8.89 -17.61 -17.83
N CYS A 39 -8.32 -16.41 -17.64
CA CYS A 39 -8.73 -15.20 -18.38
C CYS A 39 -8.20 -15.17 -19.83
N GLN A 40 -7.46 -16.19 -20.30
CA GLN A 40 -6.96 -16.30 -21.67
C GLN A 40 -6.14 -15.09 -22.11
N VAL A 41 -5.21 -14.60 -21.27
CA VAL A 41 -4.34 -13.49 -21.62
C VAL A 41 -3.49 -13.82 -22.85
N SER A 42 -3.50 -12.93 -23.83
CA SER A 42 -2.68 -13.03 -25.05
C SER A 42 -1.96 -11.70 -25.32
N ASP A 43 -0.98 -11.72 -26.23
CA ASP A 43 -0.22 -10.53 -26.64
C ASP A 43 -1.10 -9.43 -27.26
N TYR A 44 -2.25 -9.79 -27.80
CA TYR A 44 -3.24 -8.85 -28.31
C TYR A 44 -3.76 -7.88 -27.22
N HIS A 45 -3.87 -8.33 -25.98
CA HIS A 45 -4.30 -7.52 -24.84
C HIS A 45 -3.25 -6.49 -24.37
N PHE A 46 -2.04 -6.52 -24.93
CA PHE A 46 -0.99 -5.54 -24.58
C PHE A 46 -1.06 -4.24 -25.37
N THR A 47 -1.92 -4.21 -26.39
CA THR A 47 -2.11 -3.04 -27.25
C THR A 47 -2.88 -1.93 -26.51
N GLY A 48 -2.67 -0.69 -26.91
CA GLY A 48 -3.40 0.46 -26.38
C GLY A 48 -4.46 0.97 -27.35
N THR A 49 -5.28 1.87 -26.85
CA THR A 49 -6.32 2.57 -27.60
C THR A 49 -6.20 4.07 -27.45
N THR A 50 -6.92 4.82 -28.29
CA THR A 50 -6.96 6.29 -28.28
C THR A 50 -8.41 6.80 -28.19
N GLY A 51 -8.59 8.08 -27.94
CA GLY A 51 -9.91 8.71 -27.87
C GLY A 51 -10.74 8.16 -26.70
N TYR A 52 -11.93 7.72 -26.94
CA TYR A 52 -12.83 7.19 -25.92
C TYR A 52 -12.41 5.82 -25.38
N GLY A 53 -11.63 5.03 -26.15
CA GLY A 53 -11.22 3.69 -25.75
C GLY A 53 -12.39 2.71 -25.64
N TYR A 54 -13.42 2.82 -26.48
CA TYR A 54 -14.47 1.81 -26.53
C TYR A 54 -13.92 0.46 -26.94
N ASN A 55 -14.36 -0.61 -26.28
CA ASN A 55 -13.90 -1.99 -26.51
C ASN A 55 -12.37 -2.12 -26.39
N ASP A 56 -11.77 -1.46 -25.42
CA ASP A 56 -10.35 -1.58 -25.12
C ASP A 56 -10.08 -2.94 -24.48
N VAL A 57 -9.71 -3.90 -25.33
CA VAL A 57 -9.51 -5.30 -24.94
C VAL A 57 -8.41 -5.48 -23.89
N GLY A 58 -7.41 -4.60 -23.87
CA GLY A 58 -6.33 -4.64 -22.88
C GLY A 58 -6.83 -4.20 -21.50
N ARG A 59 -7.59 -3.10 -21.44
CA ARG A 59 -8.23 -2.60 -20.23
C ARG A 59 -9.19 -3.63 -19.64
N GLU A 60 -10.14 -4.12 -20.45
CA GLU A 60 -11.16 -5.08 -20.03
C GLU A 60 -10.52 -6.37 -19.51
N LYS A 61 -9.50 -6.88 -20.22
CA LYS A 61 -8.78 -8.07 -19.81
C LYS A 61 -7.97 -7.88 -18.52
N LEU A 62 -7.39 -6.71 -18.32
CA LEU A 62 -6.67 -6.38 -17.10
C LEU A 62 -7.62 -6.35 -15.88
N ASP A 63 -8.83 -5.78 -16.04
CA ASP A 63 -9.87 -5.80 -15.03
C ASP A 63 -10.26 -7.25 -14.65
N GLU A 64 -10.50 -8.09 -15.66
CA GLU A 64 -10.84 -9.51 -15.47
C GLU A 64 -9.75 -10.27 -14.68
N VAL A 65 -8.49 -10.07 -15.05
CA VAL A 65 -7.35 -10.73 -14.39
C VAL A 65 -7.23 -10.28 -12.94
N PHE A 66 -7.37 -8.98 -12.65
CA PHE A 66 -7.35 -8.48 -11.26
C PHE A 66 -8.51 -9.01 -10.43
N ALA A 67 -9.73 -9.04 -10.98
CA ALA A 67 -10.88 -9.64 -10.31
C ALA A 67 -10.61 -11.10 -9.94
N TYR A 68 -10.03 -11.89 -10.87
CA TYR A 68 -9.68 -13.29 -10.62
C TYR A 68 -8.60 -13.44 -9.54
N VAL A 69 -7.49 -12.69 -9.63
CA VAL A 69 -6.36 -12.77 -8.68
C VAL A 69 -6.80 -12.43 -7.27
N PHE A 70 -7.57 -11.38 -7.12
CA PHE A 70 -7.99 -10.84 -5.82
C PHE A 70 -9.36 -11.37 -5.36
N LYS A 71 -9.99 -12.29 -6.12
CA LYS A 71 -11.26 -12.94 -5.78
C LYS A 71 -12.44 -11.97 -5.64
N GLY A 72 -12.44 -10.89 -6.43
CA GLY A 72 -13.59 -10.00 -6.56
C GLY A 72 -14.55 -10.42 -7.66
N GLU A 73 -15.78 -9.93 -7.60
CA GLU A 73 -16.77 -10.10 -8.67
C GLU A 73 -16.41 -9.22 -9.89
N LYS A 74 -15.85 -8.03 -9.65
CA LYS A 74 -15.44 -7.05 -10.66
C LYS A 74 -14.19 -6.30 -10.20
N ALA A 75 -13.47 -5.74 -11.17
CA ALA A 75 -12.37 -4.81 -10.91
C ALA A 75 -12.40 -3.63 -11.89
N ILE A 76 -11.79 -2.52 -11.49
CA ILE A 76 -11.35 -1.45 -12.38
C ILE A 76 -9.88 -1.16 -12.11
N VAL A 77 -9.05 -1.35 -13.12
CA VAL A 77 -7.59 -1.17 -13.07
C VAL A 77 -7.22 -0.12 -14.11
N ARG A 78 -6.84 1.06 -13.62
CA ARG A 78 -6.72 2.23 -14.52
C ARG A 78 -5.42 2.98 -14.33
N PRO A 79 -4.71 3.29 -15.42
CA PRO A 79 -3.63 4.27 -15.41
C PRO A 79 -4.12 5.69 -15.07
N HIS A 80 -5.41 5.95 -15.21
CA HIS A 80 -6.05 7.23 -14.92
C HIS A 80 -6.19 7.56 -13.44
N PHE A 81 -6.02 6.59 -12.54
CA PHE A 81 -5.80 6.90 -11.13
C PHE A 81 -4.43 7.55 -10.98
N VAL A 82 -4.40 8.84 -10.67
CA VAL A 82 -3.17 9.62 -10.59
C VAL A 82 -2.31 9.28 -9.38
N SER A 83 -2.85 8.52 -8.42
CA SER A 83 -2.17 8.04 -7.22
C SER A 83 -2.97 6.97 -6.51
N GLY A 84 -2.38 6.28 -5.53
CA GLY A 84 -3.13 5.39 -4.62
C GLY A 84 -4.20 6.15 -3.84
N THR A 85 -3.88 7.36 -3.35
CA THR A 85 -4.87 8.22 -2.69
C THR A 85 -6.08 8.51 -3.59
N HIS A 86 -5.89 8.70 -4.91
CA HIS A 86 -7.00 8.90 -5.83
C HIS A 86 -7.87 7.65 -5.94
N ALA A 87 -7.31 6.45 -6.01
CA ALA A 87 -8.10 5.21 -6.03
C ALA A 87 -8.90 5.02 -4.73
N LEU A 88 -8.26 5.22 -3.57
CA LEU A 88 -8.91 5.16 -2.26
C LEU A 88 -10.01 6.22 -2.09
N ALA A 89 -9.73 7.47 -2.48
CA ALA A 89 -10.70 8.57 -2.43
C ALA A 89 -11.89 8.32 -3.36
N THR A 90 -11.65 7.87 -4.59
CA THR A 90 -12.71 7.53 -5.55
C THR A 90 -13.62 6.45 -4.97
N THR A 91 -13.03 5.39 -4.38
CA THR A 91 -13.79 4.34 -3.72
C THR A 91 -14.62 4.90 -2.56
N LEU A 92 -13.99 5.58 -1.59
CA LEU A 92 -14.70 6.06 -0.41
C LEU A 92 -15.80 7.07 -0.77
N ILE A 93 -15.54 8.00 -1.69
CA ILE A 93 -16.51 9.00 -2.14
C ILE A 93 -17.69 8.33 -2.84
N SER A 94 -17.45 7.32 -3.70
CA SER A 94 -18.54 6.59 -4.37
C SER A 94 -19.42 5.84 -3.38
N LEU A 95 -18.81 5.18 -2.40
CA LEU A 95 -19.53 4.46 -1.34
C LEU A 95 -20.38 5.39 -0.48
N MET A 96 -19.91 6.60 -0.20
CA MET A 96 -20.65 7.61 0.57
C MET A 96 -21.65 8.40 -0.27
N GLY A 97 -21.42 8.58 -1.55
CA GLY A 97 -22.22 9.44 -2.45
C GLY A 97 -23.68 8.99 -2.64
N ASN A 98 -24.02 7.74 -2.31
CA ASN A 98 -25.38 7.24 -2.34
C ASN A 98 -26.08 7.46 -0.97
N GLY A 99 -26.22 8.72 -0.56
CA GLY A 99 -26.63 9.19 0.76
C GLY A 99 -27.97 8.70 1.32
N SER A 100 -28.68 7.80 0.61
CA SER A 100 -29.94 7.21 1.10
C SER A 100 -29.75 6.09 2.14
N LYS A 101 -28.51 5.66 2.42
CA LYS A 101 -28.20 4.46 3.25
C LYS A 101 -27.21 4.70 4.38
N GLY A 102 -27.19 5.89 4.94
CA GLY A 102 -26.29 6.26 6.02
C GLY A 102 -25.25 7.32 5.60
N THR A 103 -24.87 8.16 6.54
CA THR A 103 -23.99 9.32 6.32
C THR A 103 -22.68 9.21 7.11
N GLU A 104 -22.47 8.13 7.85
CA GLU A 104 -21.29 7.91 8.67
C GLU A 104 -20.34 6.90 8.03
N PHE A 105 -19.07 7.19 8.13
CA PHE A 105 -18.00 6.22 7.89
C PHE A 105 -17.00 6.20 9.04
N ILE A 106 -16.45 5.01 9.29
CA ILE A 106 -15.58 4.73 10.44
C ILE A 106 -14.22 4.28 9.92
N TYR A 107 -13.13 4.84 10.45
CA TYR A 107 -11.81 4.25 10.35
C TYR A 107 -11.57 3.32 11.54
N ALA A 108 -11.38 2.04 11.25
CA ALA A 108 -11.37 0.98 12.25
C ALA A 108 -10.06 0.85 13.03
N VAL A 109 -8.94 1.36 12.51
CA VAL A 109 -7.60 1.04 13.01
C VAL A 109 -6.76 2.30 13.18
N GLY A 110 -7.25 3.18 14.05
CA GLY A 110 -6.61 4.47 14.35
C GLY A 110 -6.75 5.48 13.20
N ALA A 111 -5.92 6.52 13.24
CA ALA A 111 -5.98 7.61 12.28
C ALA A 111 -5.71 7.14 10.83
N PRO A 112 -6.42 7.73 9.85
CA PRO A 112 -6.16 7.49 8.42
C PRO A 112 -4.74 7.92 8.04
N TYR A 113 -4.21 7.32 6.98
CA TYR A 113 -2.97 7.79 6.36
C TYR A 113 -3.05 9.30 6.01
N ASP A 114 -1.95 10.03 6.14
CA ASP A 114 -1.93 11.50 6.09
C ASP A 114 -2.66 12.11 4.89
N THR A 115 -2.48 11.56 3.67
CA THR A 115 -3.19 12.06 2.48
C THR A 115 -4.69 11.79 2.53
N MET A 116 -5.13 10.71 3.18
CA MET A 116 -6.55 10.41 3.38
C MET A 116 -7.20 11.31 4.44
N GLN A 117 -6.45 11.81 5.42
CA GLN A 117 -6.96 12.80 6.37
C GLN A 117 -7.47 14.05 5.65
N SER A 118 -6.79 14.50 4.60
CA SER A 118 -7.24 15.62 3.77
C SER A 118 -8.49 15.30 2.95
N VAL A 119 -8.59 14.10 2.37
CA VAL A 119 -9.78 13.62 1.65
C VAL A 119 -11.01 13.58 2.57
N ILE A 120 -10.80 13.15 3.79
CA ILE A 120 -11.83 13.05 4.82
C ILE A 120 -12.20 14.43 5.37
N GLY A 121 -11.21 15.31 5.62
CA GLY A 121 -11.35 16.53 6.40
C GLY A 121 -11.25 16.25 7.90
N ALA A 122 -10.41 15.26 8.30
CA ALA A 122 -10.34 14.76 9.69
C ALA A 122 -9.64 15.73 10.63
N SER A 123 -8.51 16.31 10.23
CA SER A 123 -7.67 17.18 11.08
C SER A 123 -7.87 18.68 10.83
N ARG A 124 -8.40 19.05 9.67
CA ARG A 124 -8.63 20.45 9.26
C ARG A 124 -9.75 20.54 8.22
N GLU A 125 -10.31 21.73 8.09
CA GLU A 125 -11.23 22.03 7.01
C GLU A 125 -10.50 21.98 5.65
N VAL A 126 -10.91 21.05 4.79
CA VAL A 126 -10.41 20.92 3.41
C VAL A 126 -11.57 21.03 2.46
N ARG A 127 -11.48 21.99 1.55
CA ARG A 127 -12.52 22.18 0.52
C ARG A 127 -12.70 20.94 -0.34
N GLY A 128 -13.93 20.44 -0.44
CA GLY A 128 -14.27 19.24 -1.19
C GLY A 128 -14.11 17.94 -0.38
N SER A 129 -13.70 18.01 0.89
CA SER A 129 -13.62 16.85 1.78
C SER A 129 -14.98 16.24 2.09
N LEU A 130 -14.99 15.00 2.59
CA LEU A 130 -16.23 14.32 2.95
C LEU A 130 -16.96 15.00 4.12
N VAL A 131 -16.21 15.47 5.12
CA VAL A 131 -16.80 16.19 6.27
C VAL A 131 -17.41 17.53 5.82
N GLU A 132 -16.75 18.29 4.94
CA GLU A 132 -17.34 19.52 4.35
C GLU A 132 -18.63 19.22 3.57
N LYS A 133 -18.73 18.06 2.93
CA LYS A 133 -19.94 17.60 2.23
C LYS A 133 -21.05 17.11 3.16
N GLY A 134 -20.83 17.13 4.47
CA GLY A 134 -21.84 16.78 5.49
C GLY A 134 -21.84 15.31 5.91
N PHE A 135 -20.82 14.53 5.54
CA PHE A 135 -20.63 13.16 6.05
C PHE A 135 -19.98 13.17 7.44
N THR A 136 -20.34 12.19 8.26
CA THR A 136 -19.78 12.04 9.60
C THR A 136 -18.60 11.08 9.57
N TYR A 137 -17.48 11.51 10.12
CA TYR A 137 -16.27 10.70 10.30
C TYR A 137 -16.12 10.29 11.75
N THR A 138 -15.84 9.02 11.99
CA THR A 138 -15.52 8.46 13.29
C THR A 138 -14.22 7.67 13.20
N GLU A 139 -13.30 7.88 14.14
CA GLU A 139 -12.07 7.13 14.28
C GLU A 139 -12.15 6.23 15.51
N VAL A 140 -11.82 4.94 15.35
CA VAL A 140 -11.64 4.04 16.48
C VAL A 140 -10.17 4.08 16.90
N PRO A 141 -9.87 4.57 18.12
CA PRO A 141 -8.49 4.65 18.56
C PRO A 141 -7.87 3.26 18.75
N LEU A 142 -6.55 3.18 18.58
CA LEU A 142 -5.80 1.97 18.89
C LEU A 142 -5.79 1.71 20.40
N LYS A 143 -5.79 0.42 20.76
CA LYS A 143 -5.60 -0.05 22.12
C LYS A 143 -4.33 -0.90 22.17
N ASP A 144 -3.40 -0.56 23.05
CA ASP A 144 -2.11 -1.25 23.19
C ASP A 144 -1.37 -1.37 21.83
N ASN A 145 -1.43 -0.32 21.00
CA ASN A 145 -0.84 -0.22 19.67
C ASN A 145 -1.42 -1.18 18.62
N THR A 146 -2.61 -1.75 18.85
CA THR A 146 -3.35 -2.60 17.91
C THR A 146 -4.82 -2.20 17.83
N TYR A 147 -5.62 -2.85 16.97
CA TYR A 147 -7.05 -2.59 16.85
C TYR A 147 -7.83 -3.11 18.08
N ASP A 148 -8.93 -2.44 18.40
CA ASP A 148 -9.88 -2.85 19.43
C ASP A 148 -11.19 -3.30 18.77
N VAL A 149 -11.38 -4.62 18.64
CA VAL A 149 -12.54 -5.19 17.96
C VAL A 149 -13.86 -4.83 18.66
N GLU A 150 -13.87 -4.73 20.00
CA GLU A 150 -15.07 -4.35 20.74
C GLU A 150 -15.42 -2.87 20.50
N ALA A 151 -14.42 -1.99 20.50
CA ALA A 151 -14.61 -0.58 20.21
C ALA A 151 -15.11 -0.38 18.76
N ILE A 152 -14.53 -1.11 17.78
CA ILE A 152 -14.99 -1.11 16.39
C ILE A 152 -16.46 -1.53 16.32
N ALA A 153 -16.82 -2.67 16.90
CA ALA A 153 -18.19 -3.18 16.90
C ALA A 153 -19.17 -2.19 17.57
N ASN A 154 -18.77 -1.53 18.66
CA ASN A 154 -19.61 -0.58 19.38
C ASN A 154 -19.77 0.77 18.66
N ALA A 155 -18.81 1.15 17.80
CA ALA A 155 -18.92 2.34 16.95
C ALA A 155 -19.92 2.15 15.81
N VAL A 156 -20.10 0.91 15.32
CA VAL A 156 -21.04 0.60 14.22
C VAL A 156 -22.50 0.74 14.68
N ASN A 157 -23.30 1.50 13.92
CA ASN A 157 -24.71 1.75 14.16
C ASN A 157 -25.51 1.74 12.85
N ASP A 158 -26.81 2.01 12.91
CA ASP A 158 -27.71 1.98 11.74
C ASP A 158 -27.37 3.05 10.68
N ASN A 159 -26.66 4.11 11.06
CA ASN A 159 -26.21 5.17 10.16
C ASN A 159 -24.82 4.91 9.57
N THR A 160 -24.10 3.89 10.06
CA THR A 160 -22.76 3.54 9.57
C THR A 160 -22.83 2.90 8.19
N ARG A 161 -22.41 3.64 7.18
CA ARG A 161 -22.40 3.20 5.77
C ARG A 161 -21.14 2.39 5.45
N VAL A 162 -19.97 2.86 5.89
CA VAL A 162 -18.65 2.28 5.54
C VAL A 162 -17.79 2.14 6.78
N VAL A 163 -17.12 1.01 6.92
CA VAL A 163 -15.97 0.84 7.79
C VAL A 163 -14.74 0.68 6.92
N VAL A 164 -13.79 1.60 7.06
CA VAL A 164 -12.51 1.59 6.34
C VAL A 164 -11.48 0.88 7.21
N ILE A 165 -10.81 -0.11 6.62
CA ILE A 165 -9.79 -0.93 7.27
C ILE A 165 -8.47 -0.68 6.53
N GLN A 166 -7.57 0.12 7.11
CA GLN A 166 -6.23 0.34 6.57
C GLN A 166 -5.33 -0.82 6.98
N ARG A 167 -4.93 -1.66 6.02
CA ARG A 167 -4.13 -2.87 6.28
C ARG A 167 -2.72 -2.55 6.74
N SER A 168 -2.00 -1.73 5.99
CA SER A 168 -0.62 -1.37 6.34
C SER A 168 -0.55 -0.35 7.48
N ARG A 169 0.63 -0.27 8.13
CA ARG A 169 0.85 0.64 9.25
C ARG A 169 0.84 2.14 8.89
N GLY A 170 1.12 2.51 7.63
CA GLY A 170 1.36 3.92 7.28
C GLY A 170 2.54 4.50 8.06
N TYR A 171 2.47 5.76 8.46
CA TYR A 171 3.46 6.40 9.34
C TYR A 171 3.16 6.14 10.83
N SER A 172 2.94 4.88 11.19
CA SER A 172 2.67 4.44 12.55
C SER A 172 3.58 3.27 12.94
N THR A 173 3.79 3.08 14.23
CA THR A 173 4.52 1.92 14.77
C THR A 173 3.61 0.74 15.07
N ARG A 174 2.29 0.87 14.84
CA ARG A 174 1.34 -0.25 15.00
C ARG A 174 1.70 -1.41 14.08
N GLU A 175 1.29 -2.59 14.43
CA GLU A 175 1.43 -3.74 13.53
C GLU A 175 0.48 -3.63 12.31
N PRO A 176 0.91 -4.06 11.10
CA PRO A 176 0.02 -4.21 9.98
C PRO A 176 -0.96 -5.34 10.25
N LEU A 177 -2.14 -5.28 9.60
CA LEU A 177 -3.17 -6.31 9.78
C LEU A 177 -2.90 -7.53 8.89
N SER A 178 -2.98 -8.72 9.50
CA SER A 178 -3.09 -9.97 8.77
C SER A 178 -4.48 -10.12 8.12
N ILE A 179 -4.62 -11.07 7.19
CA ILE A 179 -5.93 -11.43 6.64
C ILE A 179 -6.84 -11.99 7.74
N ALA A 180 -6.29 -12.67 8.75
CA ALA A 180 -7.06 -13.13 9.90
C ALA A 180 -7.59 -11.97 10.75
N ASP A 181 -6.81 -10.91 10.97
CA ASP A 181 -7.26 -9.70 11.67
C ASP A 181 -8.37 -8.99 10.90
N ILE A 182 -8.21 -8.85 9.58
CA ILE A 182 -9.25 -8.28 8.70
C ILE A 182 -10.55 -9.07 8.84
N LYS A 183 -10.47 -10.42 8.84
CA LYS A 183 -11.65 -11.27 9.04
C LYS A 183 -12.33 -11.01 10.38
N ILE A 184 -11.59 -10.90 11.47
CA ILE A 184 -12.13 -10.61 12.80
C ILE A 184 -12.87 -9.26 12.80
N ILE A 185 -12.28 -8.23 12.19
CA ILE A 185 -12.90 -6.91 12.08
C ILE A 185 -14.17 -6.98 11.23
N VAL A 186 -14.12 -7.59 10.06
CA VAL A 186 -15.27 -7.75 9.15
C VAL A 186 -16.40 -8.49 9.84
N ASP A 187 -16.13 -9.63 10.47
CA ASP A 187 -17.13 -10.41 11.17
C ASP A 187 -17.81 -9.61 12.29
N ALA A 188 -17.05 -8.81 13.05
CA ALA A 188 -17.58 -7.96 14.12
C ALA A 188 -18.46 -6.82 13.57
N VAL A 189 -18.06 -6.18 12.48
CA VAL A 189 -18.84 -5.14 11.78
C VAL A 189 -20.15 -5.73 11.24
N LYS A 190 -20.07 -6.85 10.52
CA LYS A 190 -21.24 -7.50 9.90
C LYS A 190 -22.21 -8.06 10.92
N ALA A 191 -21.74 -8.50 12.09
CA ALA A 191 -22.59 -8.92 13.19
C ALA A 191 -23.41 -7.77 13.80
N LYS A 192 -22.92 -6.53 13.76
CA LYS A 192 -23.64 -5.34 14.23
C LYS A 192 -24.58 -4.78 13.18
N ASN A 193 -24.10 -4.63 11.95
CA ASN A 193 -24.90 -4.17 10.82
C ASN A 193 -24.42 -4.82 9.54
N SER A 194 -25.15 -5.82 9.06
CA SER A 194 -24.81 -6.58 7.86
C SER A 194 -24.78 -5.71 6.57
N ASN A 195 -25.42 -4.54 6.58
CA ASN A 195 -25.45 -3.61 5.44
C ASN A 195 -24.24 -2.69 5.40
N THR A 196 -23.48 -2.56 6.48
CA THR A 196 -22.26 -1.75 6.50
C THR A 196 -21.21 -2.35 5.58
N ILE A 197 -20.66 -1.52 4.70
CA ILE A 197 -19.63 -1.92 3.73
C ILE A 197 -18.27 -1.94 4.42
N CYS A 198 -17.53 -3.06 4.32
CA CYS A 198 -16.16 -3.17 4.74
C CYS A 198 -15.23 -2.87 3.57
N PHE A 199 -14.60 -1.69 3.59
CA PHE A 199 -13.64 -1.24 2.58
C PHE A 199 -12.22 -1.37 3.09
N VAL A 200 -11.36 -2.11 2.37
CA VAL A 200 -9.95 -2.29 2.73
C VAL A 200 -9.03 -1.45 1.85
N ASP A 201 -8.23 -0.58 2.48
CA ASP A 201 -7.02 -0.05 1.87
C ASP A 201 -5.95 -1.14 1.92
N ASN A 202 -5.68 -1.78 0.75
CA ASN A 202 -4.77 -2.92 0.64
C ASN A 202 -3.33 -2.53 0.24
N CYS A 203 -3.02 -1.22 0.17
CA CYS A 203 -1.67 -0.76 -0.14
C CYS A 203 -0.62 -1.43 0.75
N TYR A 204 0.46 -1.95 0.15
CA TYR A 204 1.56 -2.70 0.77
C TYR A 204 1.22 -4.11 1.28
N GLY A 205 -0.06 -4.51 1.29
CA GLY A 205 -0.47 -5.83 1.75
C GLY A 205 -0.54 -6.89 0.67
N GLU A 206 -0.65 -6.48 -0.61
CA GLU A 206 -0.85 -7.40 -1.72
C GLU A 206 0.30 -8.41 -1.81
N PHE A 207 -0.06 -9.68 -1.91
CA PHE A 207 0.87 -10.83 -2.03
C PHE A 207 1.80 -11.06 -0.82
N THR A 208 1.57 -10.42 0.33
CA THR A 208 2.33 -10.70 1.55
C THR A 208 1.84 -11.96 2.28
N GLU A 209 0.63 -12.42 1.99
CA GLU A 209 0.01 -13.63 2.51
C GLU A 209 -0.55 -14.51 1.36
N LEU A 210 -1.09 -15.67 1.70
CA LEU A 210 -1.71 -16.59 0.73
C LEU A 210 -3.07 -16.09 0.24
N GLN A 211 -3.80 -15.39 1.10
CA GLN A 211 -5.13 -14.85 0.86
C GLN A 211 -5.11 -13.33 0.79
N GLU A 212 -6.18 -12.77 0.24
CA GLU A 212 -6.38 -11.33 0.08
C GLU A 212 -7.66 -10.88 0.83
N PRO A 213 -7.85 -9.58 1.10
CA PRO A 213 -8.95 -9.10 1.96
C PRO A 213 -10.37 -9.53 1.56
N LEU A 214 -10.65 -9.71 0.28
CA LEU A 214 -11.98 -10.15 -0.17
C LEU A 214 -12.27 -11.60 0.26
N GLU A 215 -11.24 -12.44 0.37
CA GLU A 215 -11.36 -13.81 0.90
C GLU A 215 -11.64 -13.83 2.42
N ALA A 216 -11.35 -12.72 3.10
CA ALA A 216 -11.71 -12.50 4.51
C ALA A 216 -13.11 -11.90 4.71
N GLY A 217 -13.85 -11.65 3.62
CA GLY A 217 -15.21 -11.13 3.65
C GLY A 217 -15.32 -9.61 3.51
N ALA A 218 -14.24 -8.90 3.19
CA ALA A 218 -14.34 -7.49 2.80
C ALA A 218 -15.20 -7.34 1.53
N ASP A 219 -15.95 -6.26 1.45
CA ASP A 219 -16.85 -6.02 0.30
C ASP A 219 -16.11 -5.43 -0.90
N ILE A 220 -15.11 -4.61 -0.65
CA ILE A 220 -14.33 -3.90 -1.66
C ILE A 220 -12.95 -3.54 -1.11
N MET A 221 -11.98 -3.52 -1.99
CA MET A 221 -10.62 -3.05 -1.67
C MET A 221 -10.05 -2.20 -2.79
N ALA A 222 -9.08 -1.36 -2.47
CA ALA A 222 -8.37 -0.54 -3.43
C ALA A 222 -6.90 -0.41 -3.09
N GLY A 223 -6.09 -0.06 -4.09
CA GLY A 223 -4.66 0.14 -3.91
C GLY A 223 -3.99 0.84 -5.10
N SER A 224 -2.68 0.93 -5.03
CA SER A 224 -1.83 1.62 -5.99
C SER A 224 -1.07 0.63 -6.87
N LEU A 225 -0.98 0.93 -8.17
CA LEU A 225 -0.16 0.14 -9.10
C LEU A 225 1.33 0.50 -9.07
N ILE A 226 1.72 1.63 -8.48
CA ILE A 226 3.13 1.93 -8.22
C ILE A 226 3.63 1.37 -6.88
N LYS A 227 2.85 0.43 -6.32
CA LYS A 227 3.17 -0.37 -5.13
C LYS A 227 3.20 -1.86 -5.51
N ASN A 228 2.88 -2.74 -4.55
CA ASN A 228 3.01 -4.19 -4.68
C ASN A 228 2.41 -4.73 -5.99
N ALA A 229 1.14 -4.42 -6.27
CA ALA A 229 0.39 -5.01 -7.37
C ALA A 229 0.96 -4.69 -8.77
N GLY A 230 1.73 -3.62 -8.91
CA GLY A 230 2.37 -3.26 -10.17
C GLY A 230 3.79 -3.80 -10.35
N GLY A 231 4.36 -4.50 -9.34
CA GLY A 231 5.64 -5.20 -9.42
C GLY A 231 6.83 -4.36 -9.89
N GLY A 232 6.81 -3.06 -9.66
CA GLY A 232 7.86 -2.12 -10.09
C GLY A 232 7.87 -1.78 -11.58
N LEU A 233 6.91 -2.27 -12.36
CA LEU A 233 6.82 -2.06 -13.80
C LEU A 233 5.64 -1.17 -14.22
N ALA A 234 4.54 -1.18 -13.47
CA ALA A 234 3.41 -0.31 -13.75
C ALA A 234 3.81 1.16 -13.59
N PRO A 235 3.70 1.99 -14.64
CA PRO A 235 4.24 3.34 -14.62
C PRO A 235 3.38 4.34 -13.84
N THR A 236 2.14 3.98 -13.53
CA THR A 236 1.13 4.84 -12.87
C THR A 236 -0.09 4.00 -12.53
N GLY A 237 -1.06 4.61 -11.86
CA GLY A 237 -2.39 4.03 -11.74
C GLY A 237 -2.73 3.45 -10.40
N GLY A 238 -3.94 2.89 -10.35
CA GLY A 238 -4.50 2.22 -9.19
C GLY A 238 -5.51 1.15 -9.62
N TYR A 239 -6.00 0.42 -8.63
CA TYR A 239 -7.02 -0.59 -8.81
C TYR A 239 -8.09 -0.50 -7.72
N ILE A 240 -9.29 -0.94 -8.06
CA ILE A 240 -10.41 -1.18 -7.16
C ILE A 240 -10.98 -2.55 -7.52
N VAL A 241 -11.18 -3.42 -6.53
CA VAL A 241 -11.70 -4.78 -6.72
C VAL A 241 -12.70 -5.09 -5.62
N GLY A 242 -13.82 -5.74 -5.94
CA GLY A 242 -14.82 -6.11 -4.94
C GLY A 242 -16.13 -6.58 -5.55
N ARG A 243 -17.20 -6.34 -4.83
CA ARG A 243 -18.56 -6.57 -5.30
C ARG A 243 -18.84 -5.72 -6.55
N GLU A 244 -19.55 -6.29 -7.50
CA GLU A 244 -19.82 -5.66 -8.79
C GLU A 244 -20.53 -4.31 -8.66
N ASP A 245 -21.58 -4.23 -7.84
CA ASP A 245 -22.36 -3.00 -7.61
C ASP A 245 -21.51 -1.85 -7.07
N LEU A 246 -20.56 -2.15 -6.15
CA LEU A 246 -19.70 -1.15 -5.53
C LEU A 246 -18.57 -0.70 -6.48
N VAL A 247 -18.06 -1.62 -7.28
CA VAL A 247 -17.04 -1.31 -8.30
C VAL A 247 -17.64 -0.47 -9.43
N GLU A 248 -18.89 -0.71 -9.82
CA GLU A 248 -19.61 0.12 -10.80
C GLU A 248 -19.84 1.55 -10.28
N ASP A 249 -20.27 1.71 -9.03
CA ASP A 249 -20.38 3.04 -8.40
C ASP A 249 -19.03 3.78 -8.42
N ALA A 250 -17.93 3.08 -8.14
CA ALA A 250 -16.60 3.65 -8.21
C ALA A 250 -16.18 4.01 -9.64
N ALA A 251 -16.57 3.22 -10.64
CA ALA A 251 -16.33 3.52 -12.05
C ALA A 251 -17.09 4.78 -12.51
N TYR A 252 -18.33 4.96 -12.05
CA TYR A 252 -19.10 6.20 -12.30
C TYR A 252 -18.46 7.41 -11.60
N GLN A 253 -17.91 7.24 -10.41
CA GLN A 253 -17.19 8.31 -9.70
C GLN A 253 -15.87 8.68 -10.40
N LEU A 254 -15.18 7.71 -10.98
CA LEU A 254 -13.92 7.94 -11.70
C LEU A 254 -14.15 8.67 -13.04
N THR A 255 -15.21 8.36 -13.75
CA THR A 255 -15.51 8.88 -15.09
C THR A 255 -16.71 9.84 -15.04
N ALA A 256 -17.90 9.31 -15.23
CA ALA A 256 -19.17 10.02 -15.03
C ALA A 256 -20.32 9.02 -14.94
N PRO A 257 -21.45 9.39 -14.31
CA PRO A 257 -22.65 8.56 -14.34
C PRO A 257 -23.07 8.19 -15.76
N GLY A 258 -23.28 6.90 -16.01
CA GLY A 258 -23.62 6.34 -17.30
C GLY A 258 -22.45 6.05 -18.24
N LEU A 259 -21.22 6.47 -17.91
CA LEU A 259 -20.00 6.11 -18.67
C LEU A 259 -19.26 4.92 -18.01
N GLY A 260 -19.03 5.01 -16.72
CA GLY A 260 -18.48 3.90 -15.93
C GLY A 260 -17.13 3.39 -16.48
N ASP A 261 -17.00 2.07 -16.58
CA ASP A 261 -15.81 1.36 -17.02
C ASP A 261 -15.68 1.22 -18.56
N HIS A 262 -16.66 1.69 -19.32
CA HIS A 262 -16.68 1.56 -20.78
C HIS A 262 -15.74 2.50 -21.53
N MET A 263 -15.14 3.47 -20.84
CA MET A 263 -14.27 4.50 -21.41
C MET A 263 -12.92 4.58 -20.70
N GLY A 264 -12.00 5.29 -21.31
CA GLY A 264 -10.65 5.49 -20.80
C GLY A 264 -9.62 4.76 -21.66
N SER A 265 -9.07 5.47 -22.64
CA SER A 265 -8.00 4.97 -23.50
C SER A 265 -6.64 5.12 -22.84
N TYR A 266 -5.70 4.24 -23.21
CA TYR A 266 -4.32 4.36 -22.80
C TYR A 266 -3.41 3.96 -23.99
N ALA A 267 -2.91 4.96 -24.71
CA ALA A 267 -2.16 4.77 -25.94
C ALA A 267 -0.87 3.93 -25.79
N PRO A 268 -0.10 4.00 -24.67
CA PRO A 268 1.08 3.17 -24.48
C PRO A 268 0.79 1.67 -24.40
N GLY A 269 -0.46 1.29 -24.12
CA GLY A 269 -0.86 -0.12 -23.96
C GLY A 269 -0.56 -0.68 -22.57
N TYR A 270 -0.96 -1.93 -22.36
CA TYR A 270 -1.07 -2.51 -21.01
C TYR A 270 0.04 -3.52 -20.67
N ARG A 271 1.03 -3.72 -21.53
CA ARG A 271 2.12 -4.69 -21.31
C ARG A 271 2.76 -4.57 -19.93
N LEU A 272 3.11 -3.35 -19.51
CA LEU A 272 3.78 -3.12 -18.23
C LEU A 272 2.89 -3.43 -17.01
N PHE A 273 1.58 -3.29 -17.15
CA PHE A 273 0.63 -3.66 -16.09
C PHE A 273 0.50 -5.17 -15.94
N PHE A 274 0.36 -5.90 -17.05
CA PHE A 274 0.32 -7.37 -17.04
C PHE A 274 1.65 -7.96 -16.55
N GLN A 275 2.77 -7.48 -17.09
CA GLN A 275 4.09 -7.95 -16.68
C GLN A 275 4.38 -7.57 -15.22
N GLY A 276 3.95 -6.40 -14.79
CA GLY A 276 4.07 -5.96 -13.41
C GLY A 276 3.31 -6.86 -12.44
N LEU A 277 2.05 -7.19 -12.75
CA LEU A 277 1.26 -8.13 -11.94
C LEU A 277 1.92 -9.53 -11.89
N PHE A 278 2.46 -10.00 -13.02
CA PHE A 278 3.19 -11.27 -13.06
C PHE A 278 4.44 -11.25 -12.17
N MET A 279 5.17 -10.14 -12.16
CA MET A 279 6.37 -9.98 -11.33
C MET A 279 6.08 -9.69 -9.86
N ALA A 280 4.89 -9.20 -9.55
CA ALA A 280 4.55 -8.69 -8.22
C ALA A 280 4.84 -9.67 -7.06
N PRO A 281 4.48 -10.97 -7.12
CA PRO A 281 4.80 -11.90 -6.03
C PRO A 281 6.31 -12.06 -5.79
N HIS A 282 7.12 -12.04 -6.86
CA HIS A 282 8.58 -12.09 -6.74
C HIS A 282 9.14 -10.81 -6.13
N VAL A 283 8.69 -9.66 -6.61
CA VAL A 283 9.19 -8.36 -6.12
C VAL A 283 8.79 -8.14 -4.66
N VAL A 284 7.57 -8.53 -4.27
CA VAL A 284 7.13 -8.50 -2.87
C VAL A 284 8.02 -9.38 -1.98
N LEU A 285 8.41 -10.57 -2.45
CA LEU A 285 9.37 -11.42 -1.74
C LEU A 285 10.71 -10.69 -1.53
N GLN A 286 11.26 -10.02 -2.56
CA GLN A 286 12.52 -9.29 -2.45
C GLN A 286 12.40 -8.11 -1.46
N ALA A 287 11.29 -7.37 -1.51
CA ALA A 287 11.00 -6.28 -0.60
C ALA A 287 10.87 -6.76 0.86
N LEU A 288 10.19 -7.89 1.12
CA LEU A 288 10.11 -8.50 2.44
C LEU A 288 11.49 -8.93 2.96
N LYS A 289 12.33 -9.53 2.11
CA LYS A 289 13.73 -9.85 2.46
C LYS A 289 14.51 -8.59 2.84
N GLY A 290 14.35 -7.52 2.07
CA GLY A 290 14.93 -6.21 2.34
C GLY A 290 14.47 -5.63 3.69
N ALA A 291 13.18 -5.71 3.99
CA ALA A 291 12.61 -5.22 5.25
C ALA A 291 13.16 -5.99 6.47
N VAL A 292 13.24 -7.33 6.40
CA VAL A 292 13.83 -8.15 7.48
C VAL A 292 15.31 -7.82 7.67
N TYR A 293 16.06 -7.70 6.58
CA TYR A 293 17.46 -7.34 6.63
C TYR A 293 17.69 -5.94 7.25
N THR A 294 16.83 -5.00 6.91
CA THR A 294 16.82 -3.65 7.49
C THR A 294 16.58 -3.68 8.99
N ALA A 295 15.63 -4.51 9.46
CA ALA A 295 15.42 -4.71 10.89
C ALA A 295 16.66 -5.24 11.58
N ALA A 296 17.34 -6.25 11.00
CA ALA A 296 18.56 -6.82 11.55
C ALA A 296 19.71 -5.79 11.65
N VAL A 297 19.90 -4.97 10.62
CA VAL A 297 20.91 -3.88 10.65
C VAL A 297 20.55 -2.85 11.72
N GLY A 298 19.28 -2.45 11.82
CA GLY A 298 18.81 -1.50 12.83
C GLY A 298 19.05 -2.02 14.26
N GLU A 299 18.72 -3.27 14.56
CA GLU A 299 18.96 -3.92 15.86
C GLU A 299 20.45 -3.99 16.19
N LEU A 300 21.30 -4.36 15.23
CA LEU A 300 22.76 -4.40 15.41
C LEU A 300 23.36 -3.02 15.67
N LEU A 301 22.77 -1.98 15.12
CA LEU A 301 23.14 -0.58 15.39
C LEU A 301 22.55 -0.03 16.70
N GLY A 302 21.67 -0.78 17.39
CA GLY A 302 21.09 -0.42 18.67
C GLY A 302 19.87 0.49 18.54
N TYR A 303 19.18 0.50 17.41
CA TYR A 303 17.93 1.22 17.22
C TYR A 303 16.71 0.35 17.53
N ASP A 304 15.63 0.99 17.95
CA ASP A 304 14.32 0.33 17.98
C ASP A 304 13.74 0.21 16.59
N VAL A 305 13.34 -1.00 16.21
CA VAL A 305 12.80 -1.33 14.90
C VAL A 305 11.43 -1.99 15.01
N PHE A 306 10.55 -1.72 14.03
CA PHE A 306 9.17 -2.24 13.99
C PHE A 306 8.81 -2.61 12.54
N PRO A 307 8.53 -3.91 12.25
CA PRO A 307 8.60 -5.09 13.15
C PRO A 307 10.05 -5.47 13.53
N LYS A 308 10.20 -6.29 14.56
CA LYS A 308 11.49 -6.96 14.89
C LYS A 308 11.86 -7.98 13.80
N VAL A 309 13.12 -8.42 13.78
CA VAL A 309 13.62 -9.35 12.75
C VAL A 309 12.75 -10.60 12.63
N ASN A 310 12.37 -11.21 13.74
CA ASN A 310 11.64 -12.47 13.82
C ASN A 310 10.10 -12.31 13.89
N ALA A 311 9.59 -11.09 13.75
CA ALA A 311 8.15 -10.83 13.77
C ALA A 311 7.50 -11.19 12.44
N GLU A 312 6.22 -11.58 12.49
CA GLU A 312 5.40 -11.77 11.30
C GLU A 312 5.22 -10.45 10.54
N ARG A 313 5.07 -10.53 9.23
CA ARG A 313 4.98 -9.35 8.36
C ARG A 313 3.81 -9.47 7.40
N TYR A 314 2.98 -8.43 7.39
CA TYR A 314 1.77 -8.34 6.58
C TYR A 314 1.75 -7.10 5.69
N ASP A 315 2.85 -6.32 5.73
CA ASP A 315 3.18 -5.23 4.82
C ASP A 315 4.69 -5.21 4.52
N LEU A 316 5.14 -4.28 3.67
CA LEU A 316 6.54 -4.13 3.28
C LEU A 316 7.31 -3.11 4.13
N ILE A 317 6.65 -2.45 5.09
CA ILE A 317 7.22 -1.30 5.78
C ILE A 317 8.08 -1.77 6.96
N GLN A 318 9.31 -1.25 7.01
CA GLN A 318 10.21 -1.37 8.15
C GLN A 318 10.46 -0.01 8.77
N ALA A 319 9.91 0.22 9.95
CA ALA A 319 10.15 1.42 10.73
C ALA A 319 11.42 1.29 11.59
N ILE A 320 12.18 2.37 11.71
CA ILE A 320 13.37 2.49 12.55
C ILE A 320 13.27 3.82 13.30
N ASN A 321 13.27 3.78 14.64
CA ASN A 321 13.33 4.99 15.46
C ASN A 321 14.78 5.46 15.55
N LEU A 322 15.07 6.59 14.94
CA LEU A 322 16.35 7.27 15.01
C LEU A 322 16.34 8.28 16.18
N LYS A 323 17.48 8.89 16.51
CA LYS A 323 17.57 9.75 17.69
C LYS A 323 17.04 11.17 17.45
N ASN A 324 17.19 11.67 16.23
CA ASN A 324 16.82 13.04 15.85
C ASN A 324 16.67 13.18 14.32
N GLY A 325 16.29 14.38 13.87
CA GLY A 325 16.12 14.67 12.45
C GLY A 325 17.41 14.62 11.63
N GLU A 326 18.56 14.87 12.26
CA GLU A 326 19.88 14.80 11.60
C GLU A 326 20.24 13.35 11.26
N GLU A 327 19.98 12.39 12.17
CA GLU A 327 20.14 10.96 11.87
C GLU A 327 19.17 10.51 10.76
N MET A 328 17.95 11.07 10.66
CA MET A 328 17.04 10.78 9.53
C MET A 328 17.65 11.26 8.20
N GLU A 329 18.27 12.44 8.19
CA GLU A 329 18.96 12.97 7.01
C GLU A 329 20.15 12.08 6.63
N HIS A 330 21.01 11.73 7.57
CA HIS A 330 22.15 10.83 7.33
C HIS A 330 21.71 9.46 6.79
N PHE A 331 20.64 8.90 7.35
CA PHE A 331 20.08 7.64 6.84
C PHE A 331 19.65 7.77 5.37
N CYS A 332 18.89 8.82 5.05
CA CYS A 332 18.41 9.05 3.68
C CYS A 332 19.58 9.34 2.71
N VAL A 333 20.57 10.12 3.12
CA VAL A 333 21.77 10.41 2.29
C VAL A 333 22.54 9.12 1.97
N GLY A 334 22.80 8.30 2.99
CA GLY A 334 23.53 7.04 2.79
C GLY A 334 22.76 6.07 1.89
N MET A 335 21.44 5.97 2.03
CA MET A 335 20.61 5.12 1.19
C MET A 335 20.49 5.66 -0.23
N GLN A 336 20.30 6.98 -0.41
CA GLN A 336 20.20 7.64 -1.72
C GLN A 336 21.45 7.42 -2.58
N ALA A 337 22.63 7.38 -1.98
CA ALA A 337 23.91 7.14 -2.68
C ALA A 337 23.95 5.77 -3.40
N TYR A 338 23.09 4.84 -3.03
CA TYR A 338 22.97 3.53 -3.69
C TYR A 338 21.70 3.41 -4.57
N SER A 339 20.96 4.48 -4.76
CA SER A 339 19.78 4.47 -5.64
C SER A 339 20.18 4.39 -7.12
N PRO A 340 19.40 3.72 -8.00
CA PRO A 340 19.71 3.63 -9.42
C PRO A 340 19.51 4.95 -10.16
N VAL A 341 18.67 5.84 -9.62
CA VAL A 341 18.36 7.15 -10.17
C VAL A 341 18.74 8.21 -9.14
N ASP A 342 19.32 9.32 -9.58
CA ASP A 342 19.69 10.46 -8.73
C ASP A 342 20.57 10.09 -7.51
N ALA A 343 21.42 9.07 -7.62
CA ALA A 343 22.34 8.66 -6.55
C ALA A 343 23.28 9.78 -6.06
N HIS A 344 23.53 10.78 -6.89
CA HIS A 344 24.39 11.94 -6.59
C HIS A 344 23.66 13.07 -5.83
N VAL A 345 22.34 12.95 -5.66
CA VAL A 345 21.53 13.97 -4.98
C VAL A 345 21.62 13.78 -3.47
N HIS A 346 21.69 14.88 -2.74
CA HIS A 346 21.66 14.92 -1.29
C HIS A 346 20.24 15.22 -0.80
N PRO A 347 19.51 14.26 -0.22
CA PRO A 347 18.18 14.48 0.31
C PRO A 347 18.19 15.49 1.47
N ILE A 348 17.22 16.40 1.48
CA ILE A 348 16.98 17.35 2.56
C ILE A 348 15.49 17.38 2.91
N PRO A 349 15.11 17.70 4.16
CA PRO A 349 13.71 17.84 4.54
C PRO A 349 12.98 18.91 3.74
N GLY A 350 11.84 18.58 3.14
CA GLY A 350 11.03 19.47 2.30
C GLY A 350 9.53 19.39 2.57
N ASP A 351 8.81 20.42 2.14
CA ASP A 351 7.35 20.44 2.21
C ASP A 351 6.76 19.54 1.12
N MET A 352 5.77 18.73 1.46
CA MET A 352 5.08 17.84 0.51
C MET A 352 3.56 18.05 0.56
N PRO A 353 2.89 18.02 -0.62
CA PRO A 353 1.44 18.14 -0.68
C PRO A 353 0.74 17.04 0.14
N GLY A 354 -0.18 17.42 1.03
CA GLY A 354 -0.93 16.50 1.86
C GLY A 354 -0.32 16.21 3.24
N TYR A 355 0.86 16.75 3.54
CA TYR A 355 1.54 16.58 4.83
C TYR A 355 1.65 17.92 5.56
N GLU A 356 1.61 17.87 6.91
CA GLU A 356 1.77 19.05 7.76
C GLU A 356 3.24 19.28 8.15
N ASP A 357 3.98 18.19 8.39
CA ASP A 357 5.40 18.23 8.70
C ASP A 357 6.25 18.14 7.44
N LYS A 358 7.49 18.63 7.55
CA LYS A 358 8.49 18.37 6.52
C LYS A 358 8.79 16.88 6.42
N ILE A 359 8.85 16.36 5.22
CA ILE A 359 9.21 14.98 4.93
C ILE A 359 10.66 14.95 4.45
N ILE A 360 11.44 14.00 4.94
CA ILE A 360 12.70 13.62 4.31
C ILE A 360 12.50 12.29 3.58
N MET A 361 13.13 12.14 2.41
CA MET A 361 12.95 10.98 1.56
C MET A 361 14.24 10.63 0.82
N ALA A 362 14.59 9.34 0.80
CA ALA A 362 15.48 8.70 -0.17
C ALA A 362 14.61 7.84 -1.10
N GLY A 363 14.68 8.07 -2.42
CA GLY A 363 13.75 7.42 -3.35
C GLY A 363 14.15 7.64 -4.80
N GLY A 364 15.38 7.29 -5.17
CA GLY A 364 15.84 7.30 -6.55
C GLY A 364 15.28 6.12 -7.33
N THR A 365 14.01 6.21 -7.72
CA THR A 365 13.21 5.15 -8.33
C THR A 365 12.98 5.39 -9.81
N PHE A 366 12.82 4.31 -10.62
CA PHE A 366 12.50 4.39 -12.04
C PHE A 366 11.09 4.93 -12.27
N VAL A 367 10.14 4.56 -11.41
CA VAL A 367 8.80 5.13 -11.38
C VAL A 367 8.73 6.10 -10.20
N GLN A 368 8.53 7.39 -10.49
CA GLN A 368 8.54 8.43 -9.47
C GLN A 368 7.53 8.15 -8.36
N GLY A 369 8.00 8.12 -7.11
CA GLY A 369 7.18 7.84 -5.94
C GLY A 369 6.80 6.37 -5.76
N SER A 370 7.37 5.46 -6.54
CA SER A 370 7.16 4.02 -6.38
C SER A 370 7.75 3.54 -5.07
N SER A 371 6.90 2.97 -4.22
CA SER A 371 7.30 2.44 -2.93
C SER A 371 7.39 0.91 -2.91
N ILE A 372 7.23 0.24 -4.04
CA ILE A 372 7.71 -1.14 -4.24
C ILE A 372 9.18 -1.15 -4.68
N GLU A 373 9.70 -0.04 -5.20
CA GLU A 373 11.12 0.18 -5.35
C GLU A 373 11.71 0.63 -4.01
N LEU A 374 13.02 0.39 -3.80
CA LEU A 374 13.68 0.75 -2.55
C LEU A 374 13.56 2.25 -2.29
N SER A 375 12.93 2.58 -1.18
CA SER A 375 12.79 3.94 -0.70
C SER A 375 12.73 3.99 0.82
N ALA A 376 13.04 5.14 1.40
CA ALA A 376 12.79 5.42 2.80
C ALA A 376 12.31 6.86 2.94
N ASP A 377 11.33 7.08 3.78
CA ASP A 377 10.80 8.39 4.06
C ASP A 377 10.32 8.50 5.52
N GLY A 378 10.06 9.71 5.95
CA GLY A 378 9.45 9.95 7.25
C GLY A 378 9.27 11.43 7.54
N PRO A 379 8.22 11.75 8.33
CA PRO A 379 8.02 13.11 8.83
C PRO A 379 9.11 13.45 9.86
N VAL A 380 9.73 14.63 9.71
CA VAL A 380 10.79 15.07 10.62
C VAL A 380 10.18 15.63 11.91
N ARG A 381 9.69 14.71 12.72
CA ARG A 381 9.08 14.97 14.04
C ARG A 381 9.36 13.82 15.00
N PRO A 382 9.33 14.02 16.33
CA PRO A 382 9.43 12.91 17.28
C PRO A 382 8.36 11.84 17.02
N PRO A 383 8.68 10.55 17.12
CA PRO A 383 9.95 9.97 17.62
C PRO A 383 11.07 9.83 16.58
N TYR A 384 11.02 10.56 15.47
CA TYR A 384 12.01 10.54 14.38
C TYR A 384 12.14 9.17 13.72
N THR A 385 11.01 8.65 13.33
CA THR A 385 10.92 7.34 12.67
C THR A 385 11.14 7.47 11.17
N ILE A 386 12.08 6.72 10.63
CA ILE A 386 12.21 6.48 9.19
C ILE A 386 11.49 5.20 8.81
N PHE A 387 10.73 5.25 7.71
CA PHE A 387 9.97 4.13 7.16
C PHE A 387 10.62 3.70 5.86
N MET A 388 11.33 2.59 5.87
CA MET A 388 11.92 1.96 4.70
C MET A 388 10.93 0.98 4.11
N GLN A 389 10.84 0.96 2.79
CA GLN A 389 9.95 0.06 2.05
C GLN A 389 10.52 -0.33 0.69
N GLY A 390 9.99 -1.43 0.13
CA GLY A 390 10.28 -1.85 -1.23
C GLY A 390 11.66 -2.47 -1.42
N GLY A 391 11.99 -2.62 -2.68
CA GLY A 391 13.24 -3.24 -3.16
C GLY A 391 12.93 -4.25 -4.25
N LEU A 392 13.19 -3.89 -5.51
CA LEU A 392 12.96 -4.79 -6.66
C LEU A 392 13.87 -6.02 -6.62
N VAL A 393 15.08 -5.85 -6.08
CA VAL A 393 16.08 -6.91 -5.87
C VAL A 393 16.68 -6.77 -4.49
N PHE A 394 16.87 -7.89 -3.81
CA PHE A 394 17.36 -7.92 -2.43
C PHE A 394 18.76 -7.32 -2.29
N GLU A 395 19.63 -7.57 -3.27
CA GLU A 395 21.01 -7.06 -3.28
C GLU A 395 21.05 -5.52 -3.25
N HIS A 396 20.14 -4.86 -3.95
CA HIS A 396 20.00 -3.41 -3.90
C HIS A 396 19.55 -2.93 -2.52
N SER A 397 18.56 -3.60 -1.92
CA SER A 397 18.10 -3.28 -0.55
C SER A 397 19.26 -3.43 0.44
N MET A 398 20.04 -4.52 0.35
CA MET A 398 21.20 -4.73 1.19
C MET A 398 22.24 -3.63 1.06
N LEU A 399 22.58 -3.23 -0.16
CA LEU A 399 23.57 -2.17 -0.43
C LEU A 399 23.08 -0.81 0.06
N GLY A 400 21.81 -0.45 -0.21
CA GLY A 400 21.22 0.82 0.24
C GLY A 400 21.18 0.95 1.76
N ILE A 401 20.82 -0.12 2.45
CA ILE A 401 20.78 -0.14 3.93
C ILE A 401 22.18 -0.12 4.54
N LEU A 402 23.16 -0.79 3.92
CA LEU A 402 24.55 -0.68 4.36
C LEU A 402 25.12 0.72 4.14
N GLY A 403 24.73 1.41 3.07
CA GLY A 403 25.06 2.81 2.83
C GLY A 403 24.49 3.74 3.92
N ALA A 404 23.22 3.53 4.29
CA ALA A 404 22.60 4.24 5.42
C ALA A 404 23.32 3.96 6.74
N ALA A 405 23.68 2.70 7.01
CA ALA A 405 24.43 2.32 8.20
C ALA A 405 25.84 2.94 8.25
N GLU A 406 26.53 2.98 7.11
CA GLU A 406 27.85 3.63 6.99
C GLU A 406 27.77 5.12 7.33
N GLU A 407 26.78 5.81 6.75
CA GLU A 407 26.61 7.25 6.97
C GLU A 407 26.26 7.55 8.43
N LEU A 408 25.35 6.79 9.04
CA LEU A 408 25.04 6.91 10.46
C LEU A 408 26.26 6.65 11.36
N LEU A 409 27.15 5.72 11.01
CA LEU A 409 28.36 5.42 11.79
C LEU A 409 29.42 6.50 11.67
N LYS A 410 29.53 7.21 10.53
CA LYS A 410 30.47 8.32 10.33
C LYS A 410 30.16 9.51 11.23
N HIS A 411 28.89 9.67 11.61
CA HIS A 411 28.39 10.82 12.37
C HIS A 411 28.05 10.49 13.83
N ARG A 412 28.42 9.30 14.32
CA ARG A 412 28.39 8.91 15.74
C ARG A 412 29.65 9.36 16.46
#